data_164db66161a2db297cec59ae755f692b
#
_entry.id   164db66161a2db297cec59ae755f692b
#
_cell.length_a   1.000
_cell.length_b   1.000
_cell.length_c   1.000
_cell.angle_alpha   90.00
_cell.angle_beta   90.00
_cell.angle_gamma   90.00
#
_symmetry.space_group_name_H-M   'P 1'
#
loop_
_entity.id
_entity.type
_entity.pdbx_description
1 polymer ?
#
loop_
_entity_poly.entity_id
_entity_poly.type
_entity_poly.pdbx_seq_one_letter_code
_entity_poly.pdbx_strand_id
1 'polypeptide(L)'
;MTSLDSVLDKDGVRLTVDDAVATVTLTNPAKRNAQSPALWRALAEAGRALPGSVRIVVLRGEGKSFSAGLDRQAFAPEGFDGEPSFLDMARGSEADLDATIAEYQEAFIWWRRNDIVSIAAVQGHAIGAGFQLALACDLRIVAEDVQFAMRETSLGLVPDLTGTHPLVNLVGYARALEICATGRFVHAEEAERTGLANLVVPAD
;
A
#
# COMPACT_ATOMS: atom_id res chain seq x y z
N MET A 1 -25.09 16.99 -4.99
CA MET A 1 -24.13 15.93 -4.70
C MET A 1 -24.46 15.42 -3.29
N THR A 2 -25.05 14.24 -3.18
CA THR A 2 -25.29 13.58 -1.89
C THR A 2 -23.90 13.29 -1.28
N SER A 3 -23.66 13.74 -0.05
CA SER A 3 -22.44 13.37 0.66
C SER A 3 -22.48 11.86 0.86
N LEU A 4 -21.46 11.15 0.37
CA LEU A 4 -21.26 9.74 0.68
C LEU A 4 -20.98 9.63 2.17
N ASP A 5 -21.75 8.84 2.89
CA ASP A 5 -21.49 8.59 4.29
C ASP A 5 -20.21 7.77 4.43
N SER A 6 -19.30 8.23 5.28
CA SER A 6 -18.07 7.51 5.59
C SER A 6 -18.39 6.30 6.46
N VAL A 7 -18.01 5.12 6.02
CA VAL A 7 -18.13 3.87 6.80
C VAL A 7 -17.02 3.79 7.85
N LEU A 8 -15.83 4.35 7.53
CA LEU A 8 -14.66 4.42 8.41
C LEU A 8 -13.86 5.68 8.07
N ASP A 9 -13.40 6.42 9.08
CA ASP A 9 -12.46 7.54 8.93
C ASP A 9 -11.58 7.62 10.17
N LYS A 10 -10.40 7.00 10.09
CA LYS A 10 -9.44 6.97 11.19
C LYS A 10 -8.03 6.60 10.72
N ASP A 11 -7.04 7.00 11.48
CA ASP A 11 -5.62 6.61 11.33
C ASP A 11 -5.07 6.83 9.91
N GLY A 12 -5.58 7.84 9.20
CA GLY A 12 -5.17 8.16 7.83
C GLY A 12 -5.85 7.31 6.76
N VAL A 13 -6.93 6.61 7.08
CA VAL A 13 -7.74 5.80 6.15
C VAL A 13 -9.19 6.23 6.19
N ARG A 14 -9.78 6.52 5.02
CA ARG A 14 -11.23 6.75 4.87
C ARG A 14 -11.82 5.72 3.92
N LEU A 15 -12.88 5.05 4.35
CA LEU A 15 -13.71 4.16 3.53
C LEU A 15 -15.05 4.83 3.27
N THR A 16 -15.41 5.00 2.00
CA THR A 16 -16.73 5.41 1.56
C THR A 16 -17.33 4.36 0.64
N VAL A 17 -18.64 4.20 0.63
CA VAL A 17 -19.35 3.24 -0.23
C VAL A 17 -20.44 3.97 -1.00
N ASP A 18 -20.49 3.72 -2.30
CA ASP A 18 -21.52 4.16 -3.21
C ASP A 18 -22.04 2.95 -3.99
N ASP A 19 -23.19 2.42 -3.58
CA ASP A 19 -23.80 1.20 -4.14
C ASP A 19 -22.82 0.01 -4.14
N ALA A 20 -22.37 -0.44 -5.28
CA ALA A 20 -21.44 -1.58 -5.44
C ALA A 20 -19.96 -1.16 -5.48
N VAL A 21 -19.64 0.13 -5.33
CA VAL A 21 -18.29 0.66 -5.38
C VAL A 21 -17.88 1.21 -4.02
N ALA A 22 -16.78 0.70 -3.48
CA ALA A 22 -16.13 1.26 -2.30
C ALA A 22 -14.87 2.03 -2.70
N THR A 23 -14.59 3.13 -2.00
CA THR A 23 -13.33 3.87 -2.14
C THR A 23 -12.61 3.92 -0.81
N VAL A 24 -11.41 3.36 -0.78
CA VAL A 24 -10.47 3.48 0.32
C VAL A 24 -9.47 4.59 -0.02
N THR A 25 -9.43 5.62 0.79
CA THR A 25 -8.58 6.79 0.57
C THR A 25 -7.55 6.92 1.70
N LEU A 26 -6.27 7.04 1.35
CA LEU A 26 -5.21 7.45 2.27
C LEU A 26 -5.30 8.97 2.45
N THR A 27 -5.49 9.45 3.69
CA THR A 27 -5.92 10.82 3.98
C THR A 27 -4.88 11.68 4.70
N ASN A 28 -3.59 11.32 4.60
CA ASN A 28 -2.50 12.10 5.19
C ASN A 28 -1.57 12.70 4.12
N PRO A 29 -2.05 13.60 3.23
CA PRO A 29 -1.24 14.18 2.16
C PRO A 29 -0.07 15.03 2.66
N ALA A 30 -0.15 15.59 3.87
CA ALA A 30 0.93 16.37 4.48
C ALA A 30 2.19 15.52 4.71
N LYS A 31 2.04 14.25 5.03
CA LYS A 31 3.13 13.26 5.13
C LYS A 31 3.23 12.37 3.87
N ARG A 32 2.64 12.78 2.74
CA ARG A 32 2.58 11.98 1.50
C ARG A 32 2.03 10.57 1.73
N ASN A 33 1.01 10.46 2.57
CA ASN A 33 0.38 9.20 2.95
C ASN A 33 1.38 8.16 3.47
N ALA A 34 2.35 8.60 4.29
CA ALA A 34 3.27 7.72 4.98
C ALA A 34 2.51 6.76 5.88
N GLN A 35 2.97 5.50 5.92
CA GLN A 35 2.26 4.40 6.57
C GLN A 35 2.82 4.12 7.97
N SER A 36 1.93 3.74 8.86
CA SER A 36 2.23 3.35 10.24
C SER A 36 1.48 2.07 10.60
N PRO A 37 1.82 1.38 11.70
CA PRO A 37 1.04 0.25 12.21
C PRO A 37 -0.45 0.58 12.40
N ALA A 38 -0.77 1.76 12.92
CA ALA A 38 -2.16 2.20 13.08
C ALA A 38 -2.90 2.29 11.73
N LEU A 39 -2.26 2.85 10.70
CA LEU A 39 -2.81 2.90 9.35
C LEU A 39 -3.03 1.49 8.78
N TRP A 40 -2.10 0.56 9.00
CA TRP A 40 -2.28 -0.83 8.53
C TRP A 40 -3.46 -1.52 9.21
N ARG A 41 -3.64 -1.34 10.52
CA ARG A 41 -4.84 -1.86 11.22
C ARG A 41 -6.13 -1.24 10.68
N ALA A 42 -6.13 0.06 10.38
CA ALA A 42 -7.28 0.73 9.76
C ALA A 42 -7.58 0.20 8.35
N LEU A 43 -6.56 -0.10 7.53
CA LEU A 43 -6.74 -0.76 6.23
C LEU A 43 -7.34 -2.17 6.38
N ALA A 44 -6.85 -2.97 7.33
CA ALA A 44 -7.40 -4.29 7.61
C ALA A 44 -8.87 -4.20 8.10
N GLU A 45 -9.17 -3.20 8.94
CA GLU A 45 -10.54 -2.94 9.40
C GLU A 45 -11.45 -2.51 8.24
N ALA A 46 -10.97 -1.66 7.33
CA ALA A 46 -11.72 -1.28 6.12
C ALA A 46 -12.12 -2.51 5.30
N GLY A 47 -11.21 -3.48 5.12
CA GLY A 47 -11.54 -4.74 4.43
C GLY A 47 -12.61 -5.57 5.13
N ARG A 48 -12.61 -5.58 6.47
CA ARG A 48 -13.65 -6.27 7.27
C ARG A 48 -14.99 -5.53 7.27
N ALA A 49 -14.96 -4.21 7.15
CA ALA A 49 -16.14 -3.35 7.17
C ALA A 49 -16.86 -3.25 5.83
N LEU A 50 -16.31 -3.82 4.74
CA LEU A 50 -16.93 -3.78 3.42
C LEU A 50 -18.30 -4.46 3.42
N PRO A 51 -19.38 -3.77 3.00
CA PRO A 51 -20.68 -4.39 2.79
C PRO A 51 -20.62 -5.51 1.75
N GLY A 52 -21.41 -6.57 1.94
CA GLY A 52 -21.48 -7.69 1.00
C GLY A 52 -22.05 -7.33 -0.39
N SER A 53 -22.58 -6.13 -0.58
CA SER A 53 -23.01 -5.60 -1.89
C SER A 53 -21.87 -5.06 -2.74
N VAL A 54 -20.73 -4.71 -2.14
CA VAL A 54 -19.57 -4.14 -2.85
C VAL A 54 -18.97 -5.17 -3.81
N ARG A 55 -18.63 -4.71 -5.02
CA ARG A 55 -17.99 -5.52 -6.08
C ARG A 55 -16.70 -4.89 -6.58
N ILE A 56 -16.55 -3.59 -6.44
CA ILE A 56 -15.35 -2.85 -6.86
C ILE A 56 -14.82 -2.07 -5.67
N VAL A 57 -13.52 -2.15 -5.44
CA VAL A 57 -12.83 -1.36 -4.42
C VAL A 57 -11.73 -0.54 -5.09
N VAL A 58 -11.83 0.79 -4.98
CA VAL A 58 -10.80 1.71 -5.45
C VAL A 58 -9.95 2.14 -4.28
N LEU A 59 -8.64 1.93 -4.39
CA LEU A 59 -7.65 2.45 -3.44
C LEU A 59 -6.93 3.65 -4.04
N ARG A 60 -6.92 4.78 -3.32
CA ARG A 60 -6.26 6.01 -3.75
C ARG A 60 -5.58 6.75 -2.60
N GLY A 61 -4.69 7.68 -2.92
CA GLY A 61 -4.10 8.61 -1.95
C GLY A 61 -4.56 10.04 -2.20
N GLU A 62 -4.82 10.81 -1.14
CA GLU A 62 -5.00 12.27 -1.25
C GLU A 62 -3.68 12.97 -1.56
N GLY A 63 -3.76 14.08 -2.30
CA GLY A 63 -2.62 14.95 -2.61
C GLY A 63 -1.73 14.43 -3.74
N LYS A 64 -0.45 14.82 -3.71
CA LYS A 64 0.49 14.63 -4.83
C LYS A 64 1.13 13.24 -4.89
N SER A 65 0.88 12.37 -3.95
CA SER A 65 1.50 11.05 -3.88
C SER A 65 0.50 10.03 -3.40
N PHE A 66 0.55 8.84 -3.98
CA PHE A 66 -0.21 7.70 -3.49
C PHE A 66 0.24 7.33 -2.06
N SER A 67 1.52 6.98 -1.88
CA SER A 67 2.11 6.75 -0.55
C SER A 67 3.63 6.76 -0.62
N ALA A 68 4.25 7.50 0.29
CA ALA A 68 5.72 7.53 0.46
C ALA A 68 6.27 6.29 1.20
N GLY A 69 5.41 5.34 1.55
CA GLY A 69 5.78 4.12 2.29
C GLY A 69 5.84 4.35 3.79
N LEU A 70 6.65 3.55 4.47
CA LEU A 70 6.74 3.56 5.93
C LEU A 70 7.15 4.94 6.47
N ASP A 71 6.42 5.43 7.47
CA ASP A 71 6.79 6.67 8.18
C ASP A 71 8.13 6.46 8.91
N ARG A 72 9.06 7.39 8.70
CA ARG A 72 10.40 7.33 9.27
C ARG A 72 10.42 7.30 10.80
N GLN A 73 9.33 7.67 11.44
CA GLN A 73 9.17 7.56 12.89
C GLN A 73 9.33 6.11 13.39
N ALA A 74 9.04 5.10 12.55
CA ALA A 74 9.29 3.70 12.88
C ALA A 74 10.77 3.39 13.21
N PHE A 75 11.71 4.19 12.69
CA PHE A 75 13.16 4.03 12.93
C PHE A 75 13.66 4.88 14.11
N ALA A 76 12.83 5.75 14.66
CA ALA A 76 13.19 6.51 15.84
C ALA A 76 13.23 5.58 17.07
N PRO A 77 14.13 5.82 18.04
CA PRO A 77 14.18 5.01 19.27
C PRO A 77 12.84 4.97 20.02
N GLU A 78 12.08 6.05 19.94
CA GLU A 78 10.77 6.20 20.58
C GLU A 78 9.65 5.47 19.82
N GLY A 79 9.88 5.13 18.53
CA GLY A 79 8.86 4.52 17.69
C GLY A 79 7.59 5.37 17.54
N PHE A 80 6.47 4.71 17.34
CA PHE A 80 5.14 5.32 17.43
C PHE A 80 4.59 5.16 18.85
N ASP A 81 3.77 6.10 19.29
CA ASP A 81 3.13 6.03 20.61
C ASP A 81 2.29 4.74 20.74
N GLY A 82 2.59 3.95 21.76
CA GLY A 82 1.95 2.65 22.00
C GLY A 82 2.40 1.49 21.11
N GLU A 83 3.41 1.69 20.25
CA GLU A 83 3.96 0.66 19.35
C GLU A 83 5.45 0.39 19.64
N PRO A 84 5.90 -0.85 19.50
CA PRO A 84 7.33 -1.14 19.58
C PRO A 84 8.08 -0.47 18.42
N SER A 85 9.25 0.10 18.72
CA SER A 85 10.15 0.56 17.66
C SER A 85 10.71 -0.64 16.87
N PHE A 86 11.21 -0.42 15.66
CA PHE A 86 11.90 -1.48 14.92
C PHE A 86 13.10 -2.07 15.70
N LEU A 87 13.75 -1.25 16.53
CA LEU A 87 14.82 -1.71 17.37
C LEU A 87 14.32 -2.67 18.48
N ASP A 88 13.15 -2.38 19.05
CA ASP A 88 12.53 -3.26 20.05
C ASP A 88 12.03 -4.55 19.40
N MET A 89 11.42 -4.46 18.22
CA MET A 89 11.03 -5.65 17.44
C MET A 89 12.24 -6.54 17.11
N ALA A 90 13.37 -5.96 16.69
CA ALA A 90 14.59 -6.71 16.38
C ALA A 90 15.25 -7.37 17.62
N ARG A 91 14.92 -6.92 18.83
CA ARG A 91 15.38 -7.51 20.11
C ARG A 91 14.41 -8.53 20.68
N GLY A 92 13.19 -8.57 20.15
CA GLY A 92 12.16 -9.52 20.55
C GLY A 92 12.46 -10.96 20.10
N SER A 93 11.56 -11.88 20.42
CA SER A 93 11.67 -13.24 19.92
C SER A 93 11.26 -13.32 18.45
N GLU A 94 11.77 -14.32 17.71
CA GLU A 94 11.37 -14.59 16.33
C GLU A 94 9.84 -14.78 16.21
N ALA A 95 9.24 -15.46 17.18
CA ALA A 95 7.79 -15.68 17.21
C ALA A 95 6.98 -14.38 17.37
N ASP A 96 7.46 -13.43 18.19
CA ASP A 96 6.81 -12.13 18.36
C ASP A 96 6.95 -11.28 17.09
N LEU A 97 8.12 -11.35 16.43
CA LEU A 97 8.35 -10.66 15.16
C LEU A 97 7.44 -11.20 14.07
N ASP A 98 7.36 -12.53 13.91
CA ASP A 98 6.49 -13.19 12.95
C ASP A 98 5.02 -12.83 13.17
N ALA A 99 4.57 -12.82 14.43
CA ALA A 99 3.19 -12.44 14.78
C ALA A 99 2.91 -10.98 14.41
N THR A 100 3.86 -10.07 14.65
CA THR A 100 3.71 -8.64 14.32
C THR A 100 3.68 -8.42 12.81
N ILE A 101 4.57 -9.10 12.07
CA ILE A 101 4.58 -9.02 10.59
C ILE A 101 3.27 -9.57 10.03
N ALA A 102 2.78 -10.70 10.55
CA ALA A 102 1.51 -11.28 10.11
C ALA A 102 0.33 -10.34 10.36
N GLU A 103 0.30 -9.64 11.51
CA GLU A 103 -0.70 -8.62 11.80
C GLU A 103 -0.65 -7.48 10.75
N TYR A 104 0.53 -6.99 10.42
CA TYR A 104 0.69 -5.91 9.43
C TYR A 104 0.28 -6.36 8.02
N GLN A 105 0.55 -7.62 7.66
CA GLN A 105 0.16 -8.21 6.38
C GLN A 105 -1.35 -8.28 6.19
N GLU A 106 -2.17 -8.29 7.26
CA GLU A 106 -3.63 -8.20 7.17
C GLU A 106 -4.11 -7.01 6.34
N ALA A 107 -3.35 -5.89 6.35
CA ALA A 107 -3.64 -4.71 5.55
C ALA A 107 -3.47 -4.93 4.03
N PHE A 108 -2.71 -5.96 3.63
CA PHE A 108 -2.29 -6.19 2.24
C PHE A 108 -2.93 -7.41 1.58
N ILE A 109 -3.51 -8.33 2.35
CA ILE A 109 -3.99 -9.61 1.79
C ILE A 109 -5.45 -9.59 1.33
N TRP A 110 -6.30 -8.75 1.92
CA TRP A 110 -7.74 -8.77 1.67
C TRP A 110 -8.17 -8.19 0.31
N TRP A 111 -7.31 -7.42 -0.36
CA TRP A 111 -7.60 -6.76 -1.64
C TRP A 111 -7.92 -7.72 -2.78
N ARG A 112 -7.47 -8.98 -2.68
CA ARG A 112 -7.69 -10.04 -3.69
C ARG A 112 -8.73 -11.06 -3.26
N ARG A 113 -9.79 -10.58 -2.62
CA ARG A 113 -10.95 -11.41 -2.30
C ARG A 113 -11.68 -11.81 -3.59
N ASN A 114 -12.28 -13.02 -3.61
CA ASN A 114 -12.96 -13.56 -4.80
C ASN A 114 -14.29 -12.86 -5.13
N ASP A 115 -14.82 -12.04 -4.23
CA ASP A 115 -16.10 -11.35 -4.35
C ASP A 115 -16.00 -9.89 -4.80
N ILE A 116 -14.78 -9.37 -4.95
CA ILE A 116 -14.48 -8.00 -5.37
C ILE A 116 -13.41 -7.96 -6.47
N VAL A 117 -13.31 -6.82 -7.17
CA VAL A 117 -12.15 -6.42 -7.96
C VAL A 117 -11.56 -5.16 -7.34
N SER A 118 -10.30 -5.19 -6.99
CA SER A 118 -9.59 -4.05 -6.39
C SER A 118 -8.72 -3.33 -7.41
N ILE A 119 -8.75 -1.99 -7.39
CA ILE A 119 -8.05 -1.11 -8.33
C ILE A 119 -7.24 -0.09 -7.53
N ALA A 120 -5.92 -0.11 -7.64
CA ALA A 120 -5.09 0.97 -7.14
C ALA A 120 -5.02 2.10 -8.17
N ALA A 121 -5.46 3.30 -7.79
CA ALA A 121 -5.29 4.54 -8.55
C ALA A 121 -4.06 5.27 -7.99
N VAL A 122 -2.94 5.25 -8.75
CA VAL A 122 -1.60 5.59 -8.23
C VAL A 122 -1.05 6.81 -8.95
N GLN A 123 -0.87 7.91 -8.23
CA GLN A 123 -0.20 9.13 -8.70
C GLN A 123 1.09 9.38 -7.91
N GLY A 124 2.04 10.05 -8.53
CA GLY A 124 3.29 10.47 -7.89
C GLY A 124 4.05 9.29 -7.27
N HIS A 125 4.37 9.38 -6.00
CA HIS A 125 5.18 8.37 -5.32
C HIS A 125 4.36 7.18 -4.79
N ALA A 126 4.81 5.97 -5.09
CA ALA A 126 4.40 4.71 -4.46
C ALA A 126 5.68 3.94 -4.06
N ILE A 127 6.16 4.16 -2.83
CA ILE A 127 7.50 3.78 -2.39
C ILE A 127 7.41 2.75 -1.26
N GLY A 128 8.23 1.71 -1.29
CA GLY A 128 8.32 0.69 -0.24
C GLY A 128 6.96 0.10 0.10
N ALA A 129 6.50 0.23 1.35
CA ALA A 129 5.16 -0.19 1.76
C ALA A 129 4.03 0.40 0.90
N GLY A 130 4.22 1.62 0.33
CA GLY A 130 3.28 2.21 -0.64
C GLY A 130 3.25 1.44 -1.96
N PHE A 131 4.40 1.00 -2.46
CA PHE A 131 4.46 0.15 -3.64
C PHE A 131 3.86 -1.23 -3.37
N GLN A 132 4.18 -1.84 -2.22
CA GLN A 132 3.61 -3.11 -1.81
C GLN A 132 2.07 -3.03 -1.70
N LEU A 133 1.53 -1.92 -1.19
CA LEU A 133 0.10 -1.69 -1.10
C LEU A 133 -0.56 -1.56 -2.49
N ALA A 134 0.07 -0.86 -3.44
CA ALA A 134 -0.41 -0.82 -4.83
C ALA A 134 -0.36 -2.21 -5.50
N LEU A 135 0.65 -3.02 -5.19
CA LEU A 135 0.78 -4.41 -5.67
C LEU A 135 -0.23 -5.36 -5.04
N ALA A 136 -0.77 -5.03 -3.88
CA ALA A 136 -1.80 -5.83 -3.21
C ALA A 136 -3.13 -5.86 -3.99
N CYS A 137 -3.44 -4.79 -4.74
CA CYS A 137 -4.63 -4.72 -5.58
C CYS A 137 -4.53 -5.61 -6.84
N ASP A 138 -5.69 -5.95 -7.42
CA ASP A 138 -5.76 -6.70 -8.68
C ASP A 138 -5.21 -5.88 -9.85
N LEU A 139 -5.69 -4.64 -9.98
CA LEU A 139 -5.36 -3.74 -11.08
C LEU A 139 -4.67 -2.47 -10.58
N ARG A 140 -3.88 -1.84 -11.45
CA ARG A 140 -3.20 -0.54 -11.21
C ARG A 140 -3.45 0.38 -12.39
N ILE A 141 -4.20 1.45 -12.16
CA ILE A 141 -4.30 2.60 -13.06
C ILE A 141 -3.36 3.66 -12.50
N VAL A 142 -2.42 4.13 -13.31
CA VAL A 142 -1.37 4.99 -12.82
C VAL A 142 -1.34 6.31 -13.57
N ALA A 143 -1.00 7.39 -12.89
CA ALA A 143 -0.72 8.66 -13.53
C ALA A 143 0.65 8.63 -14.24
N GLU A 144 0.83 9.47 -15.26
CA GLU A 144 2.08 9.57 -16.02
C GLU A 144 3.27 10.02 -15.17
N ASP A 145 3.02 10.65 -14.00
CA ASP A 145 4.05 11.08 -13.05
C ASP A 145 4.41 10.01 -12.01
N VAL A 146 3.85 8.79 -12.11
CA VAL A 146 4.07 7.73 -11.13
C VAL A 146 5.54 7.35 -10.99
N GLN A 147 5.94 7.12 -9.76
CA GLN A 147 7.28 6.66 -9.37
C GLN A 147 7.15 5.50 -8.39
N PHE A 148 7.29 4.28 -8.88
CA PHE A 148 7.38 3.09 -8.03
C PHE A 148 8.81 2.83 -7.60
N ALA A 149 9.03 2.42 -6.35
CA ALA A 149 10.34 1.92 -5.91
C ALA A 149 10.20 0.98 -4.70
N MET A 150 10.91 -0.16 -4.72
CA MET A 150 11.04 -1.06 -3.60
C MET A 150 12.29 -0.66 -2.80
N ARG A 151 12.10 0.23 -1.80
CA ARG A 151 13.22 0.91 -1.11
C ARG A 151 13.66 0.23 0.18
N GLU A 152 13.03 -0.86 0.57
CA GLU A 152 13.33 -1.62 1.79
C GLU A 152 14.81 -2.01 1.87
N THR A 153 15.36 -2.54 0.79
CA THR A 153 16.78 -2.96 0.73
C THR A 153 17.77 -1.83 0.96
N SER A 154 17.40 -0.58 0.60
CA SER A 154 18.21 0.61 0.90
C SER A 154 18.26 0.96 2.39
N LEU A 155 17.37 0.37 3.19
CA LEU A 155 17.26 0.55 4.62
C LEU A 155 17.71 -0.69 5.41
N GLY A 156 18.24 -1.70 4.72
CA GLY A 156 18.61 -2.98 5.33
C GLY A 156 17.41 -3.87 5.68
N LEU A 157 16.24 -3.58 5.10
CA LEU A 157 15.01 -4.35 5.29
C LEU A 157 14.72 -5.22 4.08
N VAL A 158 13.79 -6.15 4.23
CA VAL A 158 13.19 -6.92 3.13
C VAL A 158 11.76 -6.42 2.87
N PRO A 159 11.23 -6.55 1.64
CA PRO A 159 9.82 -6.24 1.36
C PRO A 159 8.93 -7.36 1.92
N ASP A 160 8.50 -7.24 3.16
CA ASP A 160 7.79 -8.25 3.95
C ASP A 160 6.26 -8.06 3.98
N LEU A 161 5.74 -6.98 3.41
CA LEU A 161 4.31 -6.69 3.35
C LEU A 161 3.63 -7.31 2.10
N THR A 162 3.99 -8.54 1.77
CA THR A 162 3.45 -9.38 0.69
C THR A 162 3.75 -8.95 -0.75
N GLY A 163 4.44 -7.82 -0.99
CA GLY A 163 4.60 -7.24 -2.33
C GLY A 163 5.51 -8.00 -3.30
N THR A 164 6.42 -8.85 -2.82
CA THR A 164 7.39 -9.58 -3.68
C THR A 164 6.71 -10.59 -4.60
N HIS A 165 5.76 -11.37 -4.09
CA HIS A 165 5.06 -12.38 -4.87
C HIS A 165 4.26 -11.78 -6.05
N PRO A 166 3.37 -10.78 -5.84
CA PRO A 166 2.67 -10.14 -6.96
C PRO A 166 3.63 -9.43 -7.93
N LEU A 167 4.72 -8.84 -7.46
CA LEU A 167 5.70 -8.24 -8.35
C LEU A 167 6.31 -9.26 -9.30
N VAL A 168 6.73 -10.44 -8.78
CA VAL A 168 7.26 -11.53 -9.62
C VAL A 168 6.24 -11.99 -10.65
N ASN A 169 4.97 -12.12 -10.27
CA ASN A 169 3.92 -12.55 -11.18
C ASN A 169 3.64 -11.54 -12.31
N LEU A 170 3.83 -10.25 -12.04
CA LEU A 170 3.58 -9.19 -13.01
C LEU A 170 4.74 -8.97 -13.98
N VAL A 171 5.99 -8.88 -13.47
CA VAL A 171 7.13 -8.46 -14.27
C VAL A 171 8.16 -9.58 -14.51
N GLY A 172 7.93 -10.77 -13.96
CA GLY A 172 8.85 -11.91 -14.00
C GLY A 172 9.99 -11.80 -12.98
N TYR A 173 10.58 -12.96 -12.64
CA TYR A 173 11.56 -13.09 -11.55
C TYR A 173 12.76 -12.14 -11.70
N ALA A 174 13.41 -12.14 -12.86
CA ALA A 174 14.65 -11.39 -13.06
C ALA A 174 14.47 -9.88 -12.86
N ARG A 175 13.37 -9.32 -13.38
CA ARG A 175 13.06 -7.90 -13.23
C ARG A 175 12.59 -7.57 -11.81
N ALA A 176 11.79 -8.41 -11.20
CA ALA A 176 11.39 -8.25 -9.81
C ALA A 176 12.61 -8.24 -8.88
N LEU A 177 13.55 -9.17 -9.07
CA LEU A 177 14.80 -9.21 -8.32
C LEU A 177 15.62 -7.93 -8.51
N GLU A 178 15.75 -7.46 -9.76
CA GLU A 178 16.50 -6.24 -10.09
C GLU A 178 15.87 -5.02 -9.43
N ILE A 179 14.54 -4.85 -9.51
CA ILE A 179 13.80 -3.75 -8.86
C ILE A 179 14.00 -3.78 -7.35
N CYS A 180 13.85 -4.94 -6.70
CA CYS A 180 14.02 -5.08 -5.26
C CYS A 180 15.48 -4.87 -4.81
N ALA A 181 16.44 -5.45 -5.53
CA ALA A 181 17.85 -5.39 -5.14
C ALA A 181 18.46 -3.99 -5.32
N THR A 182 18.07 -3.27 -6.36
CA THR A 182 18.58 -1.92 -6.64
C THR A 182 17.79 -0.82 -5.94
N GLY A 183 16.52 -1.06 -5.65
CA GLY A 183 15.61 -0.04 -5.11
C GLY A 183 15.41 1.15 -6.06
N ARG A 184 15.71 0.99 -7.36
CA ARG A 184 15.55 2.05 -8.35
C ARG A 184 14.09 2.44 -8.55
N PHE A 185 13.88 3.59 -9.17
CA PHE A 185 12.54 3.99 -9.59
C PHE A 185 12.12 3.27 -10.89
N VAL A 186 10.84 2.91 -10.94
CA VAL A 186 10.12 2.47 -12.14
C VAL A 186 9.07 3.53 -12.46
N HIS A 187 9.16 4.15 -13.63
CA HIS A 187 8.27 5.20 -14.09
C HIS A 187 7.13 4.64 -14.95
N ALA A 188 6.15 5.47 -15.31
CA ALA A 188 4.93 5.09 -16.00
C ALA A 188 5.16 4.26 -17.28
N GLU A 189 6.06 4.71 -18.17
CA GLU A 189 6.37 4.02 -19.43
C GLU A 189 6.90 2.60 -19.18
N GLU A 190 7.82 2.42 -18.24
CA GLU A 190 8.33 1.09 -17.89
C GLU A 190 7.25 0.25 -17.21
N ALA A 191 6.46 0.84 -16.33
CA ALA A 191 5.38 0.15 -15.63
C ALA A 191 4.33 -0.40 -16.61
N GLU A 192 3.93 0.37 -17.61
CA GLU A 192 3.02 -0.08 -18.67
C GLU A 192 3.63 -1.19 -19.52
N ARG A 193 4.85 -0.96 -20.04
CA ARG A 193 5.55 -1.92 -20.90
C ARG A 193 5.79 -3.27 -20.24
N THR A 194 5.92 -3.30 -18.92
CA THR A 194 6.22 -4.52 -18.15
C THR A 194 5.01 -5.22 -17.57
N GLY A 195 3.79 -4.61 -17.72
CA GLY A 195 2.57 -5.13 -17.12
C GLY A 195 2.43 -4.81 -15.63
N LEU A 196 3.32 -3.99 -15.07
CA LEU A 196 3.19 -3.48 -13.71
C LEU A 196 1.98 -2.53 -13.59
N ALA A 197 1.75 -1.68 -14.59
CA ALA A 197 0.54 -0.88 -14.74
C ALA A 197 -0.37 -1.47 -15.82
N ASN A 198 -1.69 -1.42 -15.58
CA ASN A 198 -2.71 -1.84 -16.55
C ASN A 198 -3.10 -0.71 -17.50
N LEU A 199 -2.99 0.53 -17.03
CA LEU A 199 -3.31 1.73 -17.80
C LEU A 199 -2.53 2.93 -17.25
N VAL A 200 -2.02 3.76 -18.14
CA VAL A 200 -1.43 5.07 -17.81
C VAL A 200 -2.40 6.16 -18.23
N VAL A 201 -2.63 7.14 -17.36
CA VAL A 201 -3.52 8.28 -17.58
C VAL A 201 -2.79 9.59 -17.27
N PRO A 202 -3.25 10.74 -17.79
CA PRO A 202 -2.72 12.04 -17.37
C PRO A 202 -2.74 12.23 -15.85
N ALA A 203 -1.87 13.09 -15.32
CA ALA A 203 -1.71 13.31 -13.89
C ALA A 203 -2.73 14.30 -13.28
N ASP A 204 -3.61 14.92 -14.06
CA ASP A 204 -4.61 15.94 -13.72
C ASP A 204 -6.05 15.39 -13.59
#